data_eae5da0c1d10888c48d6b64c2cd0b7e3
#
_entry.id   eae5da0c1d10888c48d6b64c2cd0b7e3
#
_cell.length_a   1.000
_cell.length_b   1.000
_cell.length_c   1.000
_cell.angle_alpha   90.00
_cell.angle_beta   90.00
_cell.angle_gamma   90.00
#
_symmetry.space_group_name_H-M   'P 1'
#
loop_
_entity.id
_entity.type
_entity.pdbx_description
1 polymer ?
#
loop_
_entity_poly.entity_id
_entity_poly.type
_entity_poly.pdbx_seq_one_letter_code
_entity_poly.pdbx_strand_id
1 'polypeptide(L)'
;MCIRDREGGHALADILLGRVNPSGRLPFVIPKRAEDLPLFDKDATEIEYGLWHGYRKLERDGSTPAFPFGFGLSYTSYRYANLTLDQSQLGPSETLKVSLDVSNTGTRAGEEVVQLYVSAIGSAVERAPKELQAFTRIALQPGETKIVQLSVPVSRLAYYDEAQANFVVEPLEYELFVGAHSLDQHALKARFVVHGH
;
A
#
# COMPACT_ATOMS: atom_id res chain seq x y z
N MET A 1 -25.41 -5.40 -11.48
CA MET A 1 -25.41 -4.11 -12.21
C MET A 1 -23.97 -3.76 -12.54
N CYS A 2 -23.59 -3.86 -13.80
CA CYS A 2 -22.25 -3.48 -14.24
C CYS A 2 -22.16 -1.95 -14.34
N ILE A 3 -21.37 -1.34 -13.47
CA ILE A 3 -21.14 0.12 -13.46
C ILE A 3 -20.48 0.61 -14.77
N ARG A 4 -19.94 -0.32 -15.58
CA ARG A 4 -19.25 -0.03 -16.85
C ARG A 4 -20.16 0.18 -18.06
N ASP A 5 -21.45 -0.11 -17.95
CA ASP A 5 -22.34 -0.25 -19.09
C ASP A 5 -22.93 1.08 -19.58
N ARG A 6 -22.94 2.13 -18.77
CA ARG A 6 -23.58 3.40 -19.13
C ARG A 6 -22.58 4.48 -19.53
N GLU A 7 -21.71 4.91 -18.60
CA GLU A 7 -20.81 6.05 -18.77
C GLU A 7 -19.33 5.67 -18.92
N GLY A 8 -19.01 4.37 -18.87
CA GLY A 8 -17.62 3.89 -18.93
C GLY A 8 -16.88 4.31 -20.20
N GLY A 9 -17.57 4.37 -21.36
CA GLY A 9 -17.00 4.83 -22.59
C GLY A 9 -16.64 6.32 -22.57
N HIS A 10 -17.52 7.16 -22.02
CA HIS A 10 -17.26 8.60 -21.87
C HIS A 10 -16.11 8.85 -20.89
N ALA A 11 -16.11 8.18 -19.73
CA ALA A 11 -15.02 8.29 -18.75
C ALA A 11 -13.66 7.88 -19.33
N LEU A 12 -13.61 6.79 -20.11
CA LEU A 12 -12.39 6.37 -20.80
C LEU A 12 -11.94 7.39 -21.84
N ALA A 13 -12.87 7.93 -22.64
CA ALA A 13 -12.57 8.96 -23.62
C ALA A 13 -12.02 10.24 -22.98
N ASP A 14 -12.60 10.68 -21.87
CA ASP A 14 -12.14 11.85 -21.15
C ASP A 14 -10.72 11.69 -20.58
N ILE A 15 -10.38 10.49 -20.09
CA ILE A 15 -9.01 10.15 -19.69
C ILE A 15 -8.10 10.16 -20.93
N LEU A 16 -8.40 9.40 -21.98
CA LEU A 16 -7.54 9.27 -23.16
C LEU A 16 -7.31 10.60 -23.89
N LEU A 17 -8.31 11.47 -23.90
CA LEU A 17 -8.20 12.82 -24.48
C LEU A 17 -7.58 13.84 -23.50
N GLY A 18 -7.22 13.42 -22.31
CA GLY A 18 -6.59 14.26 -21.30
C GLY A 18 -7.50 15.32 -20.69
N ARG A 19 -8.83 15.18 -20.79
CA ARG A 19 -9.80 16.07 -20.13
C ARG A 19 -9.82 15.83 -18.63
N VAL A 20 -9.64 14.58 -18.21
CA VAL A 20 -9.54 14.15 -16.82
C VAL A 20 -8.18 13.51 -16.58
N ASN A 21 -7.50 13.92 -15.51
CA ASN A 21 -6.26 13.29 -15.05
C ASN A 21 -6.63 12.03 -14.27
N PRO A 22 -6.17 10.82 -14.68
CA PRO A 22 -6.46 9.60 -13.93
C PRO A 22 -5.84 9.63 -12.53
N SER A 23 -6.55 9.09 -11.56
CA SER A 23 -6.10 9.00 -10.16
C SER A 23 -6.37 7.64 -9.52
N GLY A 24 -6.99 6.72 -10.27
CA GLY A 24 -7.28 5.36 -9.80
C GLY A 24 -6.01 4.57 -9.50
N ARG A 25 -6.10 3.68 -8.52
CA ARG A 25 -5.02 2.75 -8.15
C ARG A 25 -5.53 1.33 -8.22
N LEU A 26 -4.68 0.41 -8.68
CA LEU A 26 -5.01 -1.01 -8.75
C LEU A 26 -5.13 -1.59 -7.33
N PRO A 27 -6.30 -2.12 -6.93
CA PRO A 27 -6.46 -2.79 -5.65
C PRO A 27 -5.99 -4.25 -5.67
N PHE A 28 -5.21 -4.60 -6.67
CA PHE A 28 -4.60 -5.92 -6.87
C PHE A 28 -3.29 -5.77 -7.65
N VAL A 29 -2.49 -6.83 -7.65
CA VAL A 29 -1.28 -6.93 -8.45
C VAL A 29 -1.59 -7.60 -9.79
N ILE A 30 -0.94 -7.18 -10.87
CA ILE A 30 -0.99 -7.87 -12.17
C ILE A 30 0.36 -8.55 -12.39
N PRO A 31 0.42 -9.90 -12.33
CA PRO A 31 1.66 -10.63 -12.55
C PRO A 31 2.10 -10.54 -14.02
N LYS A 32 3.38 -10.80 -14.28
CA LYS A 32 3.89 -10.92 -15.66
C LYS A 32 3.56 -12.26 -16.28
N ARG A 33 3.46 -13.31 -15.46
CA ARG A 33 3.26 -14.68 -15.89
C ARG A 33 2.19 -15.34 -15.03
N ALA A 34 1.46 -16.29 -15.60
CA ALA A 34 0.45 -17.05 -14.87
C ALA A 34 1.05 -17.88 -13.72
N GLU A 35 2.28 -18.35 -13.90
CA GLU A 35 3.03 -19.16 -12.92
C GLU A 35 3.37 -18.38 -11.64
N ASP A 36 3.36 -17.04 -11.70
CA ASP A 36 3.57 -16.18 -10.52
C ASP A 36 2.35 -16.17 -9.58
N LEU A 37 1.18 -16.66 -10.04
CA LEU A 37 -0.04 -16.79 -9.24
C LEU A 37 -0.02 -18.06 -8.38
N PRO A 38 -0.85 -18.15 -7.34
CA PRO A 38 -1.11 -19.41 -6.66
C PRO A 38 -1.64 -20.46 -7.65
N LEU A 39 -1.31 -21.74 -7.38
CA LEU A 39 -1.84 -22.83 -8.19
C LEU A 39 -3.37 -22.77 -8.19
N PHE A 40 -3.95 -22.80 -9.38
CA PHE A 40 -5.38 -22.88 -9.58
C PHE A 40 -5.73 -24.19 -10.30
N ASP A 41 -6.49 -25.05 -9.63
CA ASP A 41 -7.06 -26.26 -10.23
C ASP A 41 -8.50 -25.94 -10.67
N LYS A 42 -8.72 -25.89 -11.98
CA LYS A 42 -10.02 -25.58 -12.58
C LYS A 42 -11.09 -26.66 -12.34
N ASP A 43 -10.67 -27.87 -11.99
CA ASP A 43 -11.54 -29.02 -11.77
C ASP A 43 -11.76 -29.30 -10.27
N ALA A 44 -11.09 -28.57 -9.38
CA ALA A 44 -11.29 -28.68 -7.95
C ALA A 44 -12.65 -28.17 -7.51
N THR A 45 -13.29 -28.89 -6.62
CA THR A 45 -14.55 -28.49 -5.96
C THR A 45 -14.31 -27.60 -4.74
N GLU A 46 -13.09 -27.62 -4.21
CA GLU A 46 -12.66 -26.84 -3.06
C GLU A 46 -11.21 -26.41 -3.25
N ILE A 47 -10.92 -25.13 -3.01
CA ILE A 47 -9.57 -24.57 -3.10
C ILE A 47 -9.34 -23.71 -1.86
N GLU A 48 -8.24 -23.97 -1.15
CA GLU A 48 -7.77 -23.15 -0.03
C GLU A 48 -6.67 -22.20 -0.49
N TYR A 49 -6.88 -20.90 -0.25
CA TYR A 49 -5.86 -19.86 -0.43
C TYR A 49 -5.39 -19.38 0.94
N GLY A 50 -4.16 -19.72 1.29
CA GLY A 50 -3.51 -19.23 2.51
C GLY A 50 -3.06 -17.77 2.43
N LEU A 51 -2.12 -17.38 3.29
CA LEU A 51 -1.55 -16.03 3.36
C LEU A 51 -0.91 -15.58 2.03
N TRP A 52 -0.36 -16.53 1.26
CA TRP A 52 0.49 -16.25 0.10
C TRP A 52 -0.31 -16.15 -1.20
N HIS A 53 -0.93 -14.98 -1.37
CA HIS A 53 -1.59 -14.59 -2.63
C HIS A 53 -1.40 -13.10 -2.90
N GLY A 54 -1.71 -12.66 -4.13
CA GLY A 54 -1.59 -11.27 -4.55
C GLY A 54 -0.16 -10.73 -4.41
N TYR A 55 -0.02 -9.46 -4.03
CA TYR A 55 1.27 -8.80 -3.93
C TYR A 55 2.17 -9.39 -2.84
N ARG A 56 1.60 -9.93 -1.75
CA ARG A 56 2.35 -10.58 -0.67
C ARG A 56 3.16 -11.77 -1.17
N LYS A 57 2.54 -12.62 -2.02
CA LYS A 57 3.21 -13.74 -2.66
C LYS A 57 4.32 -13.29 -3.59
N LEU A 58 4.01 -12.37 -4.52
CA LEU A 58 5.00 -11.93 -5.50
C LEU A 58 6.20 -11.26 -4.85
N GLU A 59 5.99 -10.45 -3.82
CA GLU A 59 7.07 -9.80 -3.08
C GLU A 59 7.91 -10.80 -2.28
N ARG A 60 7.29 -11.80 -1.63
CA ARG A 60 8.01 -12.89 -0.97
C ARG A 60 8.87 -13.69 -1.94
N ASP A 61 8.31 -14.03 -3.10
CA ASP A 61 8.98 -14.87 -4.10
C ASP A 61 9.99 -14.06 -4.94
N GLY A 62 10.12 -12.75 -4.73
CA GLY A 62 10.98 -11.87 -5.51
C GLY A 62 10.51 -11.71 -6.97
N SER A 63 9.26 -12.04 -7.26
CA SER A 63 8.69 -11.95 -8.62
C SER A 63 8.30 -10.50 -8.93
N THR A 64 8.80 -9.99 -10.07
CA THR A 64 8.45 -8.64 -10.53
C THR A 64 7.12 -8.67 -11.28
N PRO A 65 6.07 -8.00 -10.81
CA PRO A 65 4.78 -7.92 -11.50
C PRO A 65 4.85 -7.06 -12.76
N ALA A 66 3.86 -7.18 -13.64
CA ALA A 66 3.64 -6.23 -14.72
C ALA A 66 3.16 -4.86 -14.16
N PHE A 67 2.25 -4.91 -13.18
CA PHE A 67 1.83 -3.73 -12.42
C PHE A 67 1.70 -4.11 -10.93
N PRO A 68 2.41 -3.41 -10.03
CA PRO A 68 2.35 -3.69 -8.60
C PRO A 68 1.00 -3.30 -7.98
N PHE A 69 0.72 -3.81 -6.79
CA PHE A 69 -0.42 -3.38 -5.99
C PHE A 69 -0.31 -1.88 -5.69
N GLY A 70 -1.40 -1.17 -5.83
CA GLY A 70 -1.44 0.28 -5.64
C GLY A 70 -0.96 1.10 -6.82
N PHE A 71 -0.53 0.47 -7.94
CA PHE A 71 -0.06 1.18 -9.13
C PHE A 71 -1.18 1.97 -9.81
N GLY A 72 -0.82 3.14 -10.35
CA GLY A 72 -1.70 3.95 -11.17
C GLY A 72 -0.92 4.94 -12.02
N LEU A 73 -1.57 5.45 -13.07
CA LEU A 73 -1.03 6.45 -13.98
C LEU A 73 -1.55 7.84 -13.62
N SER A 74 -0.79 8.86 -14.00
CA SER A 74 -1.19 10.27 -13.91
C SER A 74 -0.55 11.06 -15.04
N TYR A 75 -1.19 12.15 -15.44
CA TYR A 75 -0.64 13.13 -16.38
C TYR A 75 0.21 14.21 -15.68
N THR A 76 0.47 14.04 -14.39
CA THR A 76 1.38 14.88 -13.61
C THR A 76 2.32 14.00 -12.79
N SER A 77 3.31 14.60 -12.14
CA SER A 77 4.30 13.89 -11.32
C SER A 77 4.23 14.41 -9.88
N TYR A 78 4.52 13.52 -8.93
CA TYR A 78 4.51 13.85 -7.52
C TYR A 78 5.87 13.57 -6.89
N ARG A 79 6.23 14.35 -5.88
CA ARG A 79 7.43 14.16 -5.06
C ARG A 79 7.03 14.05 -3.60
N TYR A 80 7.57 13.05 -2.94
CA TYR A 80 7.43 12.80 -1.51
C TYR A 80 8.69 13.27 -0.79
N ALA A 81 8.54 13.95 0.35
CA ALA A 81 9.66 14.48 1.13
C ALA A 81 9.30 14.63 2.62
N ASN A 82 10.31 14.89 3.44
CA ASN A 82 10.16 15.32 4.85
C ASN A 82 9.31 14.35 5.69
N LEU A 83 9.53 13.04 5.53
CA LEU A 83 8.85 12.02 6.34
C LEU A 83 9.26 12.16 7.80
N THR A 84 8.28 12.28 8.68
CA THR A 84 8.45 12.36 10.13
C THR A 84 7.47 11.46 10.85
N LEU A 85 7.89 10.94 12.01
CA LEU A 85 7.06 10.19 12.94
C LEU A 85 6.85 11.07 14.19
N ASP A 86 5.67 11.03 14.78
CA ASP A 86 5.40 11.71 16.04
C ASP A 86 6.16 11.07 17.22
N GLN A 87 6.39 9.77 17.13
CA GLN A 87 7.17 9.02 18.11
C GLN A 87 7.83 7.79 17.45
N SER A 88 8.99 7.38 17.98
CA SER A 88 9.74 6.22 17.47
C SER A 88 9.59 4.98 18.34
N GLN A 89 8.89 5.06 19.45
CA GLN A 89 8.67 3.99 20.41
C GLN A 89 7.20 4.02 20.83
N LEU A 90 6.52 2.89 20.73
CA LEU A 90 5.08 2.79 20.98
C LEU A 90 4.71 1.55 21.78
N GLY A 91 3.65 1.67 22.57
CA GLY A 91 2.96 0.52 23.14
C GLY A 91 1.96 -0.10 22.14
N PRO A 92 1.50 -1.34 22.39
CA PRO A 92 0.62 -2.08 21.47
C PRO A 92 -0.78 -1.45 21.28
N SER A 93 -1.20 -0.58 22.21
CA SER A 93 -2.50 0.12 22.16
C SER A 93 -2.42 1.54 21.58
N GLU A 94 -1.22 1.99 21.22
CA GLU A 94 -1.00 3.34 20.71
C GLU A 94 -1.21 3.44 19.21
N THR A 95 -1.19 4.66 18.70
CA THR A 95 -1.34 4.95 17.27
C THR A 95 -0.16 5.79 16.83
N LEU A 96 0.60 5.27 15.87
CA LEU A 96 1.67 6.00 15.21
C LEU A 96 1.06 7.02 14.25
N LYS A 97 1.48 8.28 14.35
CA LYS A 97 1.17 9.32 13.39
C LYS A 97 2.38 9.60 12.52
N VAL A 98 2.14 9.57 11.23
CA VAL A 98 3.16 9.78 10.19
C VAL A 98 2.80 11.02 9.41
N SER A 99 3.75 11.94 9.23
CA SER A 99 3.57 13.17 8.46
C SER A 99 4.64 13.27 7.37
N LEU A 100 4.24 13.74 6.19
CA LEU A 100 5.16 13.98 5.07
C LEU A 100 4.63 15.07 4.15
N ASP A 101 5.51 15.62 3.33
CA ASP A 101 5.15 16.56 2.27
C ASP A 101 4.94 15.82 0.95
N VAL A 102 3.86 16.15 0.24
CA VAL A 102 3.63 15.70 -1.13
C VAL A 102 3.44 16.89 -2.03
N SER A 103 4.28 16.99 -3.05
CA SER A 103 4.30 18.10 -4.01
C SER A 103 3.91 17.61 -5.40
N ASN A 104 3.06 18.36 -6.11
CA ASN A 104 2.83 18.18 -7.54
C ASN A 104 3.95 18.91 -8.29
N THR A 105 4.87 18.17 -8.90
CA THR A 105 6.02 18.70 -9.64
C THR A 105 5.76 18.87 -11.14
N GLY A 106 4.60 18.45 -11.62
CA GLY A 106 4.20 18.60 -13.02
C GLY A 106 3.40 19.86 -13.27
N THR A 107 2.86 19.96 -14.48
CA THR A 107 2.16 21.16 -15.00
C THR A 107 0.63 21.03 -15.00
N ARG A 108 0.10 19.91 -14.51
CA ARG A 108 -1.35 19.64 -14.46
C ARG A 108 -1.80 19.41 -13.03
N ALA A 109 -3.01 19.84 -12.72
CA ALA A 109 -3.67 19.44 -11.49
C ALA A 109 -3.92 17.92 -11.50
N GLY A 110 -3.85 17.30 -10.33
CA GLY A 110 -4.09 15.88 -10.21
C GLY A 110 -4.33 15.45 -8.77
N GLU A 111 -4.67 14.18 -8.62
CA GLU A 111 -4.90 13.58 -7.31
C GLU A 111 -3.95 12.40 -7.11
N GLU A 112 -3.30 12.40 -5.98
CA GLU A 112 -2.36 11.34 -5.58
C GLU A 112 -2.96 10.51 -4.45
N VAL A 113 -2.68 9.20 -4.48
CA VAL A 113 -3.01 8.28 -3.39
C VAL A 113 -1.73 7.89 -2.67
N VAL A 114 -1.49 8.53 -1.56
CA VAL A 114 -0.35 8.25 -0.68
C VAL A 114 -0.60 6.96 0.07
N GLN A 115 0.32 6.00 -0.01
CA GLN A 115 0.17 4.66 0.56
C GLN A 115 1.28 4.40 1.56
N LEU A 116 0.92 3.88 2.74
CA LEU A 116 1.84 3.53 3.81
C LEU A 116 1.79 2.02 4.05
N TYR A 117 2.94 1.39 3.92
CA TYR A 117 3.14 -0.04 4.17
C TYR A 117 4.03 -0.22 5.40
N VAL A 118 3.85 -1.32 6.11
CA VAL A 118 4.66 -1.69 7.29
C VAL A 118 5.17 -3.11 7.15
N SER A 119 6.43 -3.30 7.50
CA SER A 119 7.15 -4.57 7.59
C SER A 119 7.54 -4.83 9.04
N ALA A 120 7.37 -6.06 9.52
CA ALA A 120 7.88 -6.51 10.82
C ALA A 120 9.30 -7.06 10.65
N ILE A 121 10.28 -6.54 11.37
CA ILE A 121 11.68 -6.96 11.25
C ILE A 121 11.97 -8.04 12.28
N GLY A 122 12.35 -9.24 11.81
CA GLY A 122 12.72 -10.36 12.70
C GLY A 122 11.54 -11.00 13.42
N SER A 123 10.35 -10.97 12.84
CA SER A 123 9.16 -11.66 13.38
C SER A 123 9.42 -13.14 13.61
N ALA A 124 8.90 -13.66 14.73
CA ALA A 124 8.96 -15.07 15.07
C ALA A 124 7.95 -15.92 14.28
N VAL A 125 6.97 -15.29 13.67
CA VAL A 125 5.95 -15.94 12.83
C VAL A 125 6.08 -15.53 11.36
N GLU A 126 5.53 -16.34 10.48
CA GLU A 126 5.53 -16.03 9.05
C GLU A 126 4.67 -14.81 8.76
N ARG A 127 5.27 -13.80 8.12
CA ARG A 127 4.60 -12.55 7.76
C ARG A 127 4.88 -12.16 6.32
N ALA A 128 3.98 -11.40 5.75
CA ALA A 128 4.23 -10.76 4.45
C ALA A 128 5.43 -9.79 4.57
N PRO A 129 6.24 -9.64 3.49
CA PRO A 129 7.36 -8.70 3.48
C PRO A 129 6.97 -7.29 3.90
N LYS A 130 5.77 -6.85 3.51
CA LYS A 130 5.11 -5.64 4.01
C LYS A 130 3.62 -5.67 3.70
N GLU A 131 2.84 -4.90 4.44
CA GLU A 131 1.40 -4.80 4.29
C GLU A 131 0.93 -3.35 4.29
N LEU A 132 -0.07 -3.04 3.44
CA LEU A 132 -0.72 -1.73 3.42
C LEU A 132 -1.46 -1.50 4.74
N GLN A 133 -1.05 -0.48 5.49
CA GLN A 133 -1.64 -0.13 6.79
C GLN A 133 -2.48 1.14 6.74
N ALA A 134 -2.11 2.09 5.88
CA ALA A 134 -2.87 3.33 5.72
C ALA A 134 -2.73 3.88 4.30
N PHE A 135 -3.71 4.65 3.87
CA PHE A 135 -3.64 5.44 2.64
C PHE A 135 -4.55 6.65 2.73
N THR A 136 -4.26 7.65 1.90
CA THR A 136 -5.14 8.82 1.73
C THR A 136 -5.03 9.36 0.31
N ARG A 137 -6.12 9.96 -0.19
CA ARG A 137 -6.16 10.63 -1.49
C ARG A 137 -6.15 12.13 -1.28
N ILE A 138 -5.28 12.82 -2.01
CA ILE A 138 -5.13 14.28 -1.95
C ILE A 138 -5.16 14.86 -3.35
N ALA A 139 -5.80 16.03 -3.51
CA ALA A 139 -5.77 16.81 -4.74
C ALA A 139 -4.69 17.89 -4.63
N LEU A 140 -3.91 18.08 -5.71
CA LEU A 140 -2.81 19.04 -5.77
C LEU A 140 -2.85 19.82 -7.09
N GLN A 141 -2.76 21.15 -7.00
CA GLN A 141 -2.52 22.02 -8.14
C GLN A 141 -1.05 21.93 -8.60
N PRO A 142 -0.72 22.35 -9.83
CA PRO A 142 0.67 22.44 -10.28
C PRO A 142 1.51 23.29 -9.31
N GLY A 143 2.63 22.75 -8.85
CA GLY A 143 3.53 23.40 -7.89
C GLY A 143 3.05 23.39 -6.44
N GLU A 144 1.84 22.92 -6.16
CA GLU A 144 1.32 22.86 -4.79
C GLU A 144 2.01 21.75 -3.98
N THR A 145 2.27 22.06 -2.70
CA THR A 145 2.73 21.10 -1.70
C THR A 145 1.73 21.05 -0.56
N LYS A 146 1.35 19.83 -0.15
CA LYS A 146 0.50 19.59 1.02
C LYS A 146 1.21 18.70 2.03
N ILE A 147 0.99 18.99 3.31
CA ILE A 147 1.34 18.07 4.40
C ILE A 147 0.28 17.00 4.46
N VAL A 148 0.70 15.75 4.37
CA VAL A 148 -0.14 14.56 4.48
C VAL A 148 0.09 13.93 5.83
N GLN A 149 -1.00 13.58 6.52
CA GLN A 149 -0.96 12.86 7.79
C GLN A 149 -1.64 11.50 7.62
N LEU A 150 -0.94 10.45 8.07
CA LEU A 150 -1.44 9.08 8.11
C LEU A 150 -1.36 8.57 9.55
N SER A 151 -2.29 7.70 9.92
CA SER A 151 -2.33 7.10 11.26
C SER A 151 -2.36 5.59 11.15
N VAL A 152 -1.51 4.92 11.92
CA VAL A 152 -1.41 3.47 12.00
C VAL A 152 -1.62 3.05 13.45
N PRO A 153 -2.81 2.56 13.81
CA PRO A 153 -3.01 1.91 15.11
C PRO A 153 -2.08 0.70 15.22
N VAL A 154 -1.25 0.64 16.25
CA VAL A 154 -0.28 -0.45 16.44
C VAL A 154 -0.98 -1.80 16.54
N SER A 155 -2.18 -1.85 17.09
CA SER A 155 -3.02 -3.05 17.15
C SER A 155 -3.32 -3.70 15.79
N ARG A 156 -3.24 -2.95 14.67
CA ARG A 156 -3.40 -3.50 13.31
C ARG A 156 -2.19 -4.31 12.84
N LEU A 157 -1.06 -4.23 13.54
CA LEU A 157 0.14 -5.01 13.26
C LEU A 157 0.11 -6.39 13.95
N ALA A 158 -0.97 -6.69 14.66
CA ALA A 158 -1.15 -7.97 15.34
C ALA A 158 -1.29 -9.14 14.35
N TYR A 159 -0.83 -10.31 14.77
CA TYR A 159 -1.18 -11.60 14.20
C TYR A 159 -2.05 -12.38 15.19
N TYR A 160 -2.74 -13.40 14.73
CA TYR A 160 -3.48 -14.29 15.61
C TYR A 160 -2.57 -15.40 16.11
N ASP A 161 -2.38 -15.45 17.43
CA ASP A 161 -1.63 -16.51 18.11
C ASP A 161 -2.59 -17.63 18.53
N GLU A 162 -2.49 -18.78 17.88
CA GLU A 162 -3.36 -19.92 18.14
C GLU A 162 -3.16 -20.50 19.54
N ALA A 163 -1.94 -20.46 20.09
CA ALA A 163 -1.63 -20.98 21.41
C ALA A 163 -2.26 -20.13 22.53
N GLN A 164 -2.33 -18.82 22.31
CA GLN A 164 -2.96 -17.87 23.23
C GLN A 164 -4.43 -17.59 22.89
N ALA A 165 -4.92 -18.09 21.75
CA ALA A 165 -6.25 -17.83 21.20
C ALA A 165 -6.57 -16.31 21.15
N ASN A 166 -5.60 -15.47 20.81
CA ASN A 166 -5.73 -14.02 20.82
C ASN A 166 -4.87 -13.35 19.74
N PHE A 167 -5.19 -12.08 19.43
CA PHE A 167 -4.35 -11.23 18.59
C PHE A 167 -3.20 -10.64 19.41
N VAL A 168 -1.97 -10.80 18.91
CA VAL A 168 -0.73 -10.38 19.56
C VAL A 168 0.05 -9.45 18.65
N VAL A 169 0.49 -8.32 19.18
CA VAL A 169 1.48 -7.45 18.53
C VAL A 169 2.86 -7.84 19.05
N GLU A 170 3.75 -8.22 18.16
CA GLU A 170 5.12 -8.56 18.55
C GLU A 170 5.90 -7.31 18.97
N PRO A 171 6.65 -7.39 20.09
CA PRO A 171 7.54 -6.31 20.52
C PRO A 171 8.82 -6.32 19.66
N LEU A 172 8.74 -5.70 18.48
CA LEU A 172 9.78 -5.69 17.45
C LEU A 172 10.08 -4.28 16.95
N GLU A 173 11.14 -4.19 16.15
CA GLU A 173 11.35 -3.08 15.23
C GLU A 173 10.49 -3.28 13.97
N TYR A 174 9.85 -2.23 13.54
CA TYR A 174 9.05 -2.18 12.32
C TYR A 174 9.63 -1.13 11.37
N GLU A 175 9.63 -1.43 10.07
CA GLU A 175 9.98 -0.48 9.03
C GLU A 175 8.75 -0.07 8.24
N LEU A 176 8.53 1.22 8.08
CA LEU A 176 7.46 1.75 7.26
C LEU A 176 7.99 2.28 5.93
N PHE A 177 7.15 2.20 4.91
CA PHE A 177 7.41 2.65 3.54
C PHE A 177 6.24 3.52 3.10
N VAL A 178 6.50 4.76 2.70
CA VAL A 178 5.47 5.67 2.20
C VAL A 178 5.77 6.04 0.76
N GLY A 179 4.85 5.72 -0.15
CA GLY A 179 5.06 5.91 -1.59
C GLY A 179 3.77 5.76 -2.40
N ALA A 180 3.93 5.70 -3.71
CA ALA A 180 2.84 5.66 -4.68
C ALA A 180 2.25 4.26 -4.91
N HIS A 181 3.00 3.19 -4.61
CA HIS A 181 2.59 1.78 -4.75
C HIS A 181 3.51 0.84 -3.97
N SER A 182 3.16 -0.45 -3.87
CA SER A 182 3.87 -1.42 -3.03
C SER A 182 5.36 -1.60 -3.39
N LEU A 183 5.75 -1.46 -4.64
CA LEU A 183 7.12 -1.60 -5.12
C LEU A 183 7.77 -0.26 -5.53
N ASP A 184 7.33 0.84 -4.94
CA ASP A 184 7.92 2.15 -5.22
C ASP A 184 9.38 2.21 -4.72
N GLN A 185 10.31 2.31 -5.65
CA GLN A 185 11.76 2.38 -5.35
C GLN A 185 12.16 3.72 -4.70
N HIS A 186 11.32 4.73 -4.82
CA HIS A 186 11.51 6.05 -4.22
C HIS A 186 10.72 6.24 -2.93
N ALA A 187 10.06 5.17 -2.41
CA ALA A 187 9.34 5.23 -1.15
C ALA A 187 10.23 5.76 -0.02
N LEU A 188 9.70 6.70 0.74
CA LEU A 188 10.34 7.17 1.96
C LEU A 188 10.26 6.09 3.02
N LYS A 189 11.29 5.97 3.86
CA LYS A 189 11.40 4.93 4.89
C LYS A 189 11.67 5.53 6.24
N ALA A 190 11.10 4.93 7.27
CA ALA A 190 11.43 5.22 8.66
C ALA A 190 11.22 3.95 9.50
N ARG A 191 11.75 3.93 10.73
CA ARG A 191 11.62 2.81 11.65
C ARG A 191 11.05 3.26 12.98
N PHE A 192 10.36 2.37 13.61
CA PHE A 192 9.84 2.53 14.97
C PHE A 192 9.87 1.19 15.69
N VAL A 193 9.82 1.24 17.02
CA VAL A 193 9.86 0.06 17.89
C VAL A 193 8.55 -0.04 18.64
N VAL A 194 8.00 -1.24 18.70
CA VAL A 194 6.88 -1.56 19.59
C VAL A 194 7.45 -2.26 20.81
N HIS A 195 7.10 -1.78 22.01
CA HIS A 195 7.49 -2.41 23.27
C HIS A 195 6.45 -3.45 23.69
N GLY A 196 6.91 -4.51 24.39
CA GLY A 196 6.04 -5.40 25.15
C GLY A 196 5.36 -4.67 26.33
N HIS A 197 4.28 -5.24 26.80
CA HIS A 197 3.62 -4.81 28.04
C HIS A 197 4.52 -4.97 29.26
#